data_8c24ff42e9636366af5048e215cd87ac
#
_entry.id   8c24ff42e9636366af5048e215cd87ac
#
_cell.length_a   1.000
_cell.length_b   1.000
_cell.length_c   1.000
_cell.angle_alpha   90.00
_cell.angle_beta   90.00
_cell.angle_gamma   90.00
#
_symmetry.space_group_name_H-M   'P 1'
#
loop_
_entity.id
_entity.type
_entity.pdbx_description
1 polymer ?
#
loop_
_entity_poly.entity_id
_entity_poly.type
_entity_poly.pdbx_seq_one_letter_code
_entity_poly.pdbx_strand_id
1 'polypeptide(L)'
;MYQGQQSHGGLALPRMTPAVKVLLLINAGVFVLNLLVWGALSDPKWFALSGSGLWDGFGLGVLRFGTYQFTHSFYDPLHLGFNMLVLYFFGTFVEARVGRKGMYWLYLLSGLVGGLLHIVLAAVFGHGIPVIGASGACYGIMVYAAFMAPRMRVILIVFPIELRFLVGILVFVGLYQTVLMLGGAVSGGQVSHGAHLGGALWGFIGFKMASAGFSPEGWLSSRRAQSSARKTQRKQEVLDELLEKVHRQGMAALTPAERRFLERVSKGSRK
;
A
#
# COMPACT_ATOMS: atom_id res chain seq x y z
N MET A 1 -12.88 19.22 46.87
CA MET A 1 -12.82 20.26 45.81
C MET A 1 -12.35 19.59 44.53
N TYR A 2 -13.28 19.21 43.65
CA TYR A 2 -12.97 18.72 42.30
C TYR A 2 -12.76 19.93 41.40
N GLN A 3 -11.53 20.19 40.98
CA GLN A 3 -11.26 21.17 39.93
C GLN A 3 -11.65 20.53 38.59
N GLY A 4 -12.76 21.00 38.01
CA GLY A 4 -13.18 20.66 36.66
C GLY A 4 -12.14 21.17 35.66
N GLN A 5 -11.49 20.27 34.97
CA GLN A 5 -10.76 20.60 33.74
C GLN A 5 -11.78 21.07 32.69
N GLN A 6 -11.83 22.36 32.49
CA GLN A 6 -12.51 22.96 31.34
C GLN A 6 -11.74 22.51 30.10
N SER A 7 -12.30 21.55 29.36
CA SER A 7 -11.85 21.24 27.99
C SER A 7 -12.19 22.44 27.12
N HIS A 8 -11.20 23.24 26.78
CA HIS A 8 -11.33 24.24 25.73
C HIS A 8 -11.66 23.49 24.42
N GLY A 9 -12.91 23.58 23.99
CA GLY A 9 -13.41 23.01 22.73
C GLY A 9 -12.89 23.76 21.50
N GLY A 10 -11.57 23.80 21.32
CA GLY A 10 -10.96 24.17 20.07
C GLY A 10 -10.97 22.96 19.15
N LEU A 11 -11.25 23.15 17.86
CA LEU A 11 -11.05 22.15 16.80
C LEU A 11 -9.57 21.77 16.74
N ALA A 12 -9.14 20.88 17.65
CA ALA A 12 -7.78 20.37 17.65
C ALA A 12 -7.63 19.42 16.47
N LEU A 13 -6.90 19.85 15.44
CA LEU A 13 -6.52 18.99 14.33
C LEU A 13 -5.74 17.78 14.87
N PRO A 14 -6.00 16.56 14.38
CA PRO A 14 -5.29 15.36 14.82
C PRO A 14 -3.78 15.52 14.56
N ARG A 15 -2.95 15.09 15.50
CA ARG A 15 -1.50 15.11 15.31
C ARG A 15 -1.14 14.13 14.17
N MET A 16 -0.45 14.66 13.16
CA MET A 16 -0.02 13.88 12.00
C MET A 16 0.88 12.72 12.41
N THR A 17 0.53 11.51 11.98
CA THR A 17 1.29 10.30 12.26
C THR A 17 2.46 10.12 11.27
N PRO A 18 3.50 9.33 11.63
CA PRO A 18 4.74 9.26 10.84
C PRO A 18 4.58 8.79 9.40
N ALA A 19 3.76 7.75 9.13
CA ALA A 19 3.59 7.26 7.75
C ALA A 19 2.77 8.26 6.93
N VAL A 20 1.69 8.79 7.50
CA VAL A 20 0.88 9.82 6.83
C VAL A 20 1.73 11.03 6.47
N LYS A 21 2.59 11.50 7.39
CA LYS A 21 3.51 12.61 7.10
C LYS A 21 4.41 12.31 5.88
N VAL A 22 5.00 11.12 5.83
CA VAL A 22 5.86 10.72 4.72
C VAL A 22 5.07 10.62 3.42
N LEU A 23 3.88 10.00 3.43
CA LEU A 23 3.03 9.87 2.24
C LEU A 23 2.58 11.25 1.72
N LEU A 24 2.20 12.17 2.60
CA LEU A 24 1.85 13.54 2.23
C LEU A 24 3.04 14.26 1.58
N LEU A 25 4.24 14.14 2.18
CA LEU A 25 5.45 14.77 1.64
C LEU A 25 5.84 14.19 0.28
N ILE A 26 5.70 12.87 0.07
CA ILE A 26 5.98 12.25 -1.23
C ILE A 26 5.01 12.76 -2.28
N ASN A 27 3.69 12.74 -2.01
CA ASN A 27 2.69 13.22 -2.96
C ASN A 27 2.89 14.72 -3.29
N ALA A 28 3.10 15.56 -2.27
CA ALA A 28 3.37 16.98 -2.47
C ALA A 28 4.69 17.21 -3.23
N GLY A 29 5.75 16.47 -2.91
CA GLY A 29 7.04 16.57 -3.58
C GLY A 29 6.96 16.17 -5.05
N VAL A 30 6.27 15.06 -5.37
CA VAL A 30 6.03 14.62 -6.76
C VAL A 30 5.18 15.67 -7.51
N PHE A 31 4.17 16.27 -6.86
CA PHE A 31 3.36 17.30 -7.47
C PHE A 31 4.19 18.58 -7.80
N VAL A 32 5.01 19.02 -6.85
CA VAL A 32 5.93 20.17 -7.08
C VAL A 32 6.91 19.84 -8.21
N LEU A 33 7.49 18.64 -8.21
CA LEU A 33 8.36 18.21 -9.29
C LEU A 33 7.61 18.19 -10.64
N ASN A 34 6.39 17.69 -10.67
CA ASN A 34 5.55 17.68 -11.86
C ASN A 34 5.24 19.10 -12.37
N LEU A 35 5.04 20.05 -11.46
CA LEU A 35 4.87 21.46 -11.79
C LEU A 35 6.15 22.04 -12.45
N LEU A 36 7.34 21.73 -11.88
CA LEU A 36 8.62 22.21 -12.41
C LEU A 36 8.97 21.66 -13.80
N VAL A 37 8.46 20.47 -14.13
CA VAL A 37 8.64 19.86 -15.46
C VAL A 37 7.41 20.01 -16.37
N TRP A 38 6.60 21.03 -16.13
CA TRP A 38 5.42 21.39 -16.95
C TRP A 38 4.44 20.23 -17.16
N GLY A 39 4.23 19.42 -16.15
CA GLY A 39 3.29 18.31 -16.18
C GLY A 39 3.79 17.04 -16.87
N ALA A 40 5.06 16.96 -17.25
CA ALA A 40 5.61 15.79 -17.93
C ALA A 40 5.44 14.48 -17.15
N LEU A 41 5.43 14.51 -15.81
CA LEU A 41 5.20 13.33 -14.98
C LEU A 41 3.75 12.80 -15.07
N SER A 42 2.79 13.65 -15.42
CA SER A 42 1.39 13.25 -15.64
C SER A 42 1.14 12.68 -17.04
N ASP A 43 2.11 12.80 -17.94
CA ASP A 43 2.01 12.26 -19.28
C ASP A 43 1.83 10.73 -19.22
N PRO A 44 0.90 10.15 -19.98
CA PRO A 44 0.70 8.70 -20.05
C PRO A 44 1.95 7.89 -20.40
N LYS A 45 2.93 8.51 -21.05
CA LYS A 45 4.21 7.88 -21.39
C LYS A 45 5.13 7.63 -20.20
N TRP A 46 4.96 8.35 -19.08
CA TRP A 46 5.90 8.28 -17.97
C TRP A 46 5.32 7.57 -16.73
N PHE A 47 4.40 8.20 -16.03
CA PHE A 47 3.95 7.71 -14.73
C PHE A 47 2.46 7.36 -14.66
N ALA A 48 1.64 7.82 -15.63
CA ALA A 48 0.24 7.43 -15.67
C ALA A 48 0.09 5.95 -16.03
N LEU A 49 -0.80 5.27 -15.33
CA LEU A 49 -1.08 3.86 -15.56
C LEU A 49 -2.13 3.71 -16.67
N SER A 50 -1.77 3.01 -17.74
CA SER A 50 -2.67 2.66 -18.85
C SER A 50 -2.38 1.26 -19.38
N GLY A 51 -3.38 0.60 -19.95
CA GLY A 51 -3.22 -0.74 -20.50
C GLY A 51 -2.19 -0.81 -21.63
N SER A 52 -2.21 0.16 -22.53
CA SER A 52 -1.24 0.26 -23.64
C SER A 52 0.19 0.51 -23.16
N GLY A 53 0.34 1.25 -22.07
CA GLY A 53 1.64 1.64 -21.55
C GLY A 53 2.37 0.59 -20.72
N LEU A 54 1.78 -0.56 -20.44
CA LEU A 54 2.40 -1.58 -19.57
C LEU A 54 3.67 -2.18 -20.19
N TRP A 55 3.72 -2.28 -21.51
CA TRP A 55 4.83 -2.87 -22.25
C TRP A 55 5.84 -1.85 -22.76
N ASP A 56 5.61 -0.56 -22.51
CA ASP A 56 6.55 0.50 -22.87
C ASP A 56 7.90 0.31 -22.16
N GLY A 57 8.97 0.71 -22.81
CA GLY A 57 10.31 0.68 -22.23
C GLY A 57 10.75 -0.72 -21.80
N PHE A 58 10.55 -1.74 -22.64
CA PHE A 58 10.90 -3.14 -22.36
C PHE A 58 10.15 -3.73 -21.14
N GLY A 59 8.91 -3.33 -20.91
CA GLY A 59 8.07 -3.79 -19.81
C GLY A 59 8.24 -3.03 -18.50
N LEU A 60 9.03 -1.96 -18.47
CA LEU A 60 9.18 -1.09 -17.29
C LEU A 60 7.87 -0.36 -16.94
N GLY A 61 6.92 -0.29 -17.88
CA GLY A 61 5.57 0.24 -17.64
C GLY A 61 4.84 -0.41 -16.47
N VAL A 62 5.19 -1.66 -16.11
CA VAL A 62 4.67 -2.34 -14.92
C VAL A 62 4.99 -1.57 -13.63
N LEU A 63 6.09 -0.83 -13.56
CA LEU A 63 6.43 0.00 -12.41
C LEU A 63 5.40 1.11 -12.16
N ARG A 64 4.62 1.46 -13.17
CA ARG A 64 3.54 2.46 -13.07
C ARG A 64 2.45 2.06 -12.09
N PHE A 65 2.25 0.76 -11.80
CA PHE A 65 1.37 0.31 -10.71
C PHE A 65 1.78 0.87 -9.34
N GLY A 66 3.07 1.11 -9.14
CA GLY A 66 3.59 1.73 -7.92
C GLY A 66 3.60 3.26 -7.97
N THR A 67 3.91 3.85 -9.12
CA THR A 67 4.20 5.29 -9.23
C THR A 67 2.98 6.16 -9.52
N TYR A 68 1.98 5.65 -10.27
CA TYR A 68 0.81 6.42 -10.67
C TYR A 68 0.05 7.02 -9.48
N GLN A 69 0.04 6.31 -8.35
CA GLN A 69 -0.67 6.71 -7.13
C GLN A 69 -0.02 7.89 -6.38
N PHE A 70 1.17 8.32 -6.79
CA PHE A 70 1.84 9.51 -6.27
C PHE A 70 1.80 10.69 -7.23
N THR A 71 1.40 10.45 -8.49
CA THR A 71 1.38 11.46 -9.53
C THR A 71 0.01 12.14 -9.58
N HIS A 72 -0.02 13.46 -9.65
CA HIS A 72 -1.25 14.25 -9.78
C HIS A 72 -1.10 15.25 -10.92
N SER A 73 -2.20 15.53 -11.61
CA SER A 73 -2.23 16.56 -12.64
C SER A 73 -1.97 17.93 -12.04
N PHE A 74 -1.03 18.68 -12.60
CA PHE A 74 -0.78 20.06 -12.17
C PHE A 74 -1.90 21.01 -12.62
N TYR A 75 -2.72 20.63 -13.60
CA TYR A 75 -3.90 21.39 -14.01
C TYR A 75 -5.08 21.26 -13.04
N ASP A 76 -5.05 20.26 -12.14
CA ASP A 76 -6.10 20.02 -11.15
C ASP A 76 -5.49 19.89 -9.73
N PRO A 77 -5.07 21.00 -9.12
CA PRO A 77 -4.51 21.01 -7.77
C PRO A 77 -5.53 20.60 -6.69
N LEU A 78 -6.84 20.76 -6.97
CA LEU A 78 -7.89 20.32 -6.04
C LEU A 78 -7.94 18.80 -5.91
N HIS A 79 -7.64 18.05 -6.98
CA HIS A 79 -7.53 16.61 -6.93
C HIS A 79 -6.44 16.16 -5.93
N LEU A 80 -5.27 16.79 -5.97
CA LEU A 80 -4.24 16.57 -4.94
C LEU A 80 -4.77 16.97 -3.56
N GLY A 81 -5.34 18.18 -3.44
CA GLY A 81 -5.84 18.73 -2.17
C GLY A 81 -6.82 17.80 -1.47
N PHE A 82 -7.81 17.29 -2.18
CA PHE A 82 -8.79 16.33 -1.63
C PHE A 82 -8.15 15.02 -1.22
N ASN A 83 -7.23 14.47 -2.02
CA ASN A 83 -6.51 13.26 -1.64
C ASN A 83 -5.68 13.47 -0.37
N MET A 84 -5.00 14.60 -0.24
CA MET A 84 -4.19 14.91 0.94
C MET A 84 -5.07 15.14 2.18
N LEU A 85 -6.25 15.73 2.01
CA LEU A 85 -7.21 15.91 3.09
C LEU A 85 -7.71 14.55 3.62
N VAL A 86 -8.10 13.64 2.73
CA VAL A 86 -8.51 12.27 3.07
C VAL A 86 -7.37 11.52 3.76
N LEU A 87 -6.18 11.58 3.19
CA LEU A 87 -4.99 10.93 3.74
C LEU A 87 -4.62 11.49 5.12
N TYR A 88 -4.73 12.79 5.32
CA TYR A 88 -4.48 13.43 6.61
C TYR A 88 -5.46 12.96 7.68
N PHE A 89 -6.77 13.11 7.46
CA PHE A 89 -7.76 12.79 8.48
C PHE A 89 -7.93 11.28 8.69
N PHE A 90 -8.26 10.55 7.64
CA PHE A 90 -8.54 9.12 7.76
C PHE A 90 -7.26 8.29 7.86
N GLY A 91 -6.19 8.69 7.17
CA GLY A 91 -4.90 8.03 7.27
C GLY A 91 -4.33 8.12 8.68
N THR A 92 -4.35 9.30 9.31
CA THR A 92 -3.89 9.47 10.70
C THR A 92 -4.72 8.63 11.68
N PHE A 93 -6.03 8.59 11.49
CA PHE A 93 -6.93 7.76 12.31
C PHE A 93 -6.64 6.25 12.15
N VAL A 94 -6.45 5.80 10.92
CA VAL A 94 -6.14 4.39 10.61
C VAL A 94 -4.74 4.01 11.07
N GLU A 95 -3.71 4.85 10.82
CA GLU A 95 -2.33 4.57 11.22
C GLU A 95 -2.19 4.38 12.73
N ALA A 96 -2.94 5.12 13.52
CA ALA A 96 -2.97 4.95 14.99
C ALA A 96 -3.37 3.52 15.39
N ARG A 97 -4.10 2.78 14.56
CA ARG A 97 -4.54 1.41 14.80
C ARG A 97 -3.63 0.36 14.16
N VAL A 98 -3.27 0.55 12.89
CA VAL A 98 -2.50 -0.45 12.12
C VAL A 98 -0.99 -0.27 12.24
N GLY A 99 -0.54 0.84 12.81
CA GLY A 99 0.86 1.21 12.90
C GLY A 99 1.44 1.68 11.57
N ARG A 100 2.68 2.20 11.65
CA ARG A 100 3.38 2.82 10.52
C ARG A 100 3.50 1.90 9.30
N LYS A 101 3.91 0.66 9.51
CA LYS A 101 4.11 -0.30 8.40
C LYS A 101 2.77 -0.72 7.80
N GLY A 102 1.78 -1.01 8.65
CA GLY A 102 0.43 -1.36 8.21
C GLY A 102 -0.19 -0.25 7.36
N MET A 103 0.07 1.03 7.68
CA MET A 103 -0.39 2.16 6.89
C MET A 103 0.26 2.19 5.49
N TYR A 104 1.57 1.93 5.38
CA TYR A 104 2.23 1.83 4.07
C TYR A 104 1.66 0.67 3.24
N TRP A 105 1.46 -0.50 3.83
CA TRP A 105 0.85 -1.63 3.13
C TRP A 105 -0.57 -1.32 2.68
N LEU A 106 -1.38 -0.71 3.55
CA LEU A 106 -2.75 -0.35 3.19
C LEU A 106 -2.78 0.64 2.01
N TYR A 107 -1.98 1.71 2.07
CA TYR A 107 -1.90 2.71 1.01
C TYR A 107 -1.44 2.10 -0.32
N LEU A 108 -0.28 1.43 -0.32
CA LEU A 108 0.35 0.91 -1.53
C LEU A 108 -0.48 -0.19 -2.19
N LEU A 109 -1.03 -1.11 -1.40
CA LEU A 109 -1.83 -2.21 -1.95
C LEU A 109 -3.22 -1.75 -2.37
N SER A 110 -3.84 -0.77 -1.70
CA SER A 110 -5.09 -0.16 -2.17
C SER A 110 -4.89 0.51 -3.53
N GLY A 111 -3.80 1.24 -3.71
CA GLY A 111 -3.44 1.80 -5.02
C GLY A 111 -3.18 0.70 -6.05
N LEU A 112 -2.38 -0.32 -5.71
CA LEU A 112 -2.05 -1.41 -6.63
C LEU A 112 -3.29 -2.19 -7.10
N VAL A 113 -4.18 -2.58 -6.17
CA VAL A 113 -5.43 -3.28 -6.50
C VAL A 113 -6.37 -2.36 -7.27
N GLY A 114 -6.38 -1.07 -6.93
CA GLY A 114 -7.10 -0.05 -7.71
C GLY A 114 -6.63 0.02 -9.15
N GLY A 115 -5.32 0.15 -9.36
CA GLY A 115 -4.71 0.15 -10.69
C GLY A 115 -4.97 -1.14 -11.45
N LEU A 116 -4.88 -2.30 -10.78
CA LEU A 116 -5.16 -3.59 -11.39
C LEU A 116 -6.61 -3.69 -11.89
N LEU A 117 -7.59 -3.32 -11.05
CA LEU A 117 -9.00 -3.34 -11.45
C LEU A 117 -9.26 -2.37 -12.60
N HIS A 118 -8.65 -1.18 -12.58
CA HIS A 118 -8.73 -0.23 -13.69
C HIS A 118 -8.23 -0.85 -15.01
N ILE A 119 -7.06 -1.49 -15.02
CA ILE A 119 -6.49 -2.12 -16.22
C ILE A 119 -7.35 -3.29 -16.70
N VAL A 120 -7.87 -4.12 -15.78
CA VAL A 120 -8.76 -5.23 -16.15
C VAL A 120 -10.03 -4.72 -16.82
N LEU A 121 -10.69 -3.70 -16.24
CA LEU A 121 -11.88 -3.10 -16.84
C LEU A 121 -11.56 -2.46 -18.20
N ALA A 122 -10.42 -1.77 -18.32
CA ALA A 122 -9.96 -1.20 -19.58
C ALA A 122 -9.74 -2.27 -20.65
N ALA A 123 -9.13 -3.40 -20.31
CA ALA A 123 -8.86 -4.50 -21.23
C ALA A 123 -10.14 -5.22 -21.68
N VAL A 124 -11.11 -5.43 -20.77
CA VAL A 124 -12.35 -6.16 -21.07
C VAL A 124 -13.34 -5.31 -21.87
N PHE A 125 -13.42 -4.01 -21.57
CA PHE A 125 -14.46 -3.14 -22.12
C PHE A 125 -13.94 -2.09 -23.12
N GLY A 126 -12.63 -2.04 -23.38
CA GLY A 126 -12.04 -1.13 -24.37
C GLY A 126 -12.01 0.36 -23.94
N HIS A 127 -12.26 0.67 -22.68
CA HIS A 127 -12.37 2.04 -22.14
C HIS A 127 -11.21 2.38 -21.20
N GLY A 128 -9.99 2.42 -21.73
CA GLY A 128 -8.77 2.65 -20.94
C GLY A 128 -8.24 4.08 -21.05
N ILE A 129 -8.73 4.99 -20.20
CA ILE A 129 -8.05 6.29 -20.00
C ILE A 129 -6.84 6.09 -19.08
N PRO A 130 -5.73 6.81 -19.30
CA PRO A 130 -4.62 6.80 -18.35
C PRO A 130 -5.06 7.32 -16.98
N VAL A 131 -4.63 6.67 -15.90
CA VAL A 131 -4.98 7.05 -14.53
C VAL A 131 -3.77 7.49 -13.74
N ILE A 132 -3.94 8.56 -12.97
CA ILE A 132 -3.00 9.10 -11.98
C ILE A 132 -3.75 9.46 -10.70
N GLY A 133 -3.06 9.52 -9.58
CA GLY A 133 -3.58 10.02 -8.32
C GLY A 133 -3.66 9.00 -7.20
N ALA A 134 -3.61 9.50 -5.97
CA ALA A 134 -3.69 8.72 -4.74
C ALA A 134 -5.11 8.24 -4.40
N SER A 135 -6.10 8.58 -5.22
CA SER A 135 -7.51 8.38 -4.87
C SER A 135 -7.90 6.92 -4.61
N GLY A 136 -7.34 5.96 -5.36
CA GLY A 136 -7.54 4.54 -5.08
C GLY A 136 -7.06 4.15 -3.67
N ALA A 137 -5.88 4.63 -3.27
CA ALA A 137 -5.37 4.45 -1.91
C ALA A 137 -6.25 5.14 -0.85
N CYS A 138 -6.71 6.35 -1.13
CA CYS A 138 -7.63 7.11 -0.27
C CYS A 138 -8.97 6.37 -0.06
N TYR A 139 -9.55 5.80 -1.12
CA TYR A 139 -10.75 4.98 -1.01
C TYR A 139 -10.53 3.77 -0.11
N GLY A 140 -9.40 3.07 -0.26
CA GLY A 140 -9.04 1.96 0.61
C GLY A 140 -8.93 2.35 2.09
N ILE A 141 -8.29 3.48 2.37
CA ILE A 141 -8.16 4.03 3.73
C ILE A 141 -9.53 4.41 4.31
N MET A 142 -10.38 5.09 3.52
CA MET A 142 -11.73 5.47 3.96
C MET A 142 -12.60 4.25 4.25
N VAL A 143 -12.58 3.24 3.39
CA VAL A 143 -13.31 1.98 3.61
C VAL A 143 -12.81 1.28 4.86
N TYR A 144 -11.49 1.16 5.04
CA TYR A 144 -10.90 0.59 6.25
C TYR A 144 -11.36 1.35 7.51
N ALA A 145 -11.31 2.69 7.48
CA ALA A 145 -11.79 3.55 8.58
C ALA A 145 -13.29 3.36 8.86
N ALA A 146 -14.12 3.24 7.81
CA ALA A 146 -15.56 3.03 7.96
C ALA A 146 -15.90 1.69 8.64
N PHE A 147 -15.16 0.63 8.36
CA PHE A 147 -15.32 -0.64 9.07
C PHE A 147 -14.78 -0.59 10.50
N MET A 148 -13.74 0.22 10.75
CA MET A 148 -13.15 0.40 12.08
C MET A 148 -14.05 1.23 13.01
N ALA A 149 -14.66 2.30 12.47
CA ALA A 149 -15.51 3.23 13.23
C ALA A 149 -16.73 3.69 12.40
N PRO A 150 -17.72 2.80 12.17
CA PRO A 150 -18.83 3.07 11.23
C PRO A 150 -19.72 4.26 11.63
N ARG A 151 -19.80 4.54 12.92
CA ARG A 151 -20.62 5.67 13.45
C ARG A 151 -19.80 6.95 13.68
N MET A 152 -18.54 6.98 13.30
CA MET A 152 -17.73 8.21 13.35
C MET A 152 -18.40 9.26 12.46
N ARG A 153 -18.64 10.44 13.04
CA ARG A 153 -19.24 11.56 12.30
C ARG A 153 -18.15 12.39 11.64
N VAL A 154 -18.36 12.65 10.36
CA VAL A 154 -17.53 13.53 9.54
C VAL A 154 -18.39 14.71 9.12
N ILE A 155 -17.85 15.92 9.25
CA ILE A 155 -18.55 17.12 8.77
C ILE A 155 -18.30 17.22 7.27
N LEU A 156 -19.34 16.94 6.48
CA LEU A 156 -19.33 17.16 5.04
C LEU A 156 -19.90 18.55 4.77
N ILE A 157 -19.03 19.51 4.42
CA ILE A 157 -19.37 20.94 4.27
C ILE A 157 -19.88 21.51 5.60
N VAL A 158 -21.15 21.32 5.95
CA VAL A 158 -21.80 21.81 7.19
C VAL A 158 -22.63 20.74 7.90
N PHE A 159 -22.86 19.59 7.27
CA PHE A 159 -23.69 18.53 7.84
C PHE A 159 -22.84 17.37 8.37
N PRO A 160 -23.11 16.93 9.62
CA PRO A 160 -22.47 15.71 10.14
C PRO A 160 -23.09 14.47 9.50
N ILE A 161 -22.26 13.67 8.81
CA ILE A 161 -22.65 12.38 8.24
C ILE A 161 -21.85 11.27 8.91
N GLU A 162 -22.47 10.12 9.18
CA GLU A 162 -21.71 8.95 9.66
C GLU A 162 -20.85 8.39 8.53
N LEU A 163 -19.62 8.02 8.86
CA LEU A 163 -18.61 7.57 7.91
C LEU A 163 -19.07 6.39 7.05
N ARG A 164 -19.85 5.45 7.63
CA ARG A 164 -20.42 4.33 6.87
C ARG A 164 -21.32 4.78 5.74
N PHE A 165 -22.13 5.83 5.93
CA PHE A 165 -23.01 6.36 4.88
C PHE A 165 -22.21 7.13 3.84
N LEU A 166 -21.26 7.97 4.27
CA LEU A 166 -20.39 8.68 3.33
C LEU A 166 -19.66 7.71 2.41
N VAL A 167 -18.99 6.70 2.99
CA VAL A 167 -18.24 5.70 2.22
C VAL A 167 -19.18 4.83 1.38
N GLY A 168 -20.33 4.44 1.90
CA GLY A 168 -21.35 3.70 1.16
C GLY A 168 -21.84 4.46 -0.09
N ILE A 169 -22.10 5.75 0.03
CA ILE A 169 -22.49 6.63 -1.10
C ILE A 169 -21.35 6.70 -2.12
N LEU A 170 -20.11 6.93 -1.67
CA LEU A 170 -18.97 7.04 -2.58
C LEU A 170 -18.72 5.74 -3.37
N VAL A 171 -18.81 4.58 -2.70
CA VAL A 171 -18.68 3.27 -3.35
C VAL A 171 -19.84 3.01 -4.30
N PHE A 172 -21.08 3.32 -3.89
CA PHE A 172 -22.25 3.19 -4.75
C PHE A 172 -22.15 4.05 -6.01
N VAL A 173 -21.78 5.33 -5.86
CA VAL A 173 -21.57 6.23 -7.01
C VAL A 173 -20.47 5.70 -7.92
N GLY A 174 -19.35 5.23 -7.35
CA GLY A 174 -18.27 4.61 -8.13
C GLY A 174 -18.74 3.39 -8.92
N LEU A 175 -19.53 2.50 -8.29
CA LEU A 175 -20.13 1.34 -8.94
C LEU A 175 -21.10 1.74 -10.05
N TYR A 176 -22.03 2.66 -9.76
CA TYR A 176 -23.00 3.15 -10.71
C TYR A 176 -22.34 3.76 -11.96
N GLN A 177 -21.37 4.64 -11.77
CA GLN A 177 -20.61 5.25 -12.87
C GLN A 177 -19.82 4.20 -13.67
N THR A 178 -19.24 3.19 -12.99
CA THR A 178 -18.58 2.07 -13.68
C THR A 178 -19.57 1.31 -14.56
N VAL A 179 -20.76 0.98 -14.06
CA VAL A 179 -21.80 0.30 -14.83
C VAL A 179 -22.25 1.13 -16.03
N LEU A 180 -22.47 2.44 -15.87
CA LEU A 180 -22.83 3.32 -16.98
C LEU A 180 -21.74 3.38 -18.04
N MET A 181 -20.46 3.44 -17.64
CA MET A 181 -19.32 3.42 -18.55
C MET A 181 -19.27 2.11 -19.33
N LEU A 182 -19.45 0.97 -18.65
CA LEU A 182 -19.48 -0.35 -19.30
C LEU A 182 -20.65 -0.52 -20.28
N GLY A 183 -21.78 0.13 -19.99
CA GLY A 183 -22.96 0.17 -20.89
C GLY A 183 -22.84 1.15 -22.04
N GLY A 184 -21.72 1.88 -22.19
CA GLY A 184 -21.53 2.89 -23.24
C GLY A 184 -22.38 4.16 -23.06
N ALA A 185 -23.06 4.32 -21.90
CA ALA A 185 -23.95 5.46 -21.62
C ALA A 185 -23.18 6.75 -21.29
N VAL A 186 -21.90 6.64 -20.90
CA VAL A 186 -21.02 7.78 -20.59
C VAL A 186 -19.68 7.56 -21.28
N SER A 187 -19.30 8.48 -22.16
CA SER A 187 -17.95 8.51 -22.74
C SER A 187 -16.97 8.99 -21.66
N GLY A 188 -15.95 8.14 -21.39
CA GLY A 188 -14.86 8.26 -20.42
C GLY A 188 -14.68 9.60 -19.70
N GLY A 189 -15.15 9.68 -18.47
CA GLY A 189 -14.81 10.78 -17.56
C GLY A 189 -13.34 10.71 -17.16
N GLN A 190 -12.78 11.83 -16.69
CA GLN A 190 -11.38 11.91 -16.20
C GLN A 190 -11.14 11.10 -14.91
N VAL A 191 -12.18 10.54 -14.29
CA VAL A 191 -12.12 9.81 -13.02
C VAL A 191 -12.18 8.31 -13.26
N SER A 192 -11.17 7.59 -12.78
CA SER A 192 -11.16 6.13 -12.82
C SER A 192 -11.94 5.53 -11.66
N HIS A 193 -13.25 5.30 -11.87
CA HIS A 193 -14.09 4.64 -10.88
C HIS A 193 -13.61 3.20 -10.58
N GLY A 194 -13.03 2.49 -11.57
CA GLY A 194 -12.42 1.19 -11.36
C GLY A 194 -11.26 1.21 -10.36
N ALA A 195 -10.40 2.23 -10.44
CA ALA A 195 -9.32 2.40 -9.46
C ALA A 195 -9.85 2.66 -8.04
N HIS A 196 -10.92 3.44 -7.91
CA HIS A 196 -11.59 3.70 -6.63
C HIS A 196 -12.19 2.41 -6.02
N LEU A 197 -12.91 1.64 -6.83
CA LEU A 197 -13.53 0.39 -6.41
C LEU A 197 -12.49 -0.67 -6.01
N GLY A 198 -11.41 -0.79 -6.78
CA GLY A 198 -10.31 -1.70 -6.44
C GLY A 198 -9.62 -1.32 -5.14
N GLY A 199 -9.39 -0.02 -4.93
CA GLY A 199 -8.87 0.50 -3.66
C GLY A 199 -9.81 0.22 -2.49
N ALA A 200 -11.11 0.50 -2.66
CA ALA A 200 -12.16 0.21 -1.67
C ALA A 200 -12.21 -1.30 -1.32
N LEU A 201 -12.14 -2.17 -2.32
CA LEU A 201 -12.09 -3.62 -2.13
C LEU A 201 -10.90 -4.03 -1.27
N TRP A 202 -9.69 -3.50 -1.56
CA TRP A 202 -8.53 -3.79 -0.73
C TRP A 202 -8.67 -3.25 0.69
N GLY A 203 -9.23 -2.07 0.87
CA GLY A 203 -9.52 -1.52 2.21
C GLY A 203 -10.39 -2.44 3.05
N PHE A 204 -11.44 -3.01 2.43
CA PHE A 204 -12.30 -4.03 3.07
C PHE A 204 -11.55 -5.31 3.40
N ILE A 205 -10.81 -5.87 2.42
CA ILE A 205 -10.01 -7.10 2.61
C ILE A 205 -8.98 -6.87 3.71
N GLY A 206 -8.24 -5.76 3.68
CA GLY A 206 -7.23 -5.43 4.67
C GLY A 206 -7.81 -5.31 6.08
N PHE A 207 -9.00 -4.71 6.23
CA PHE A 207 -9.69 -4.69 7.52
C PHE A 207 -10.06 -6.09 8.00
N LYS A 208 -10.62 -6.94 7.13
CA LYS A 208 -10.98 -8.33 7.48
C LYS A 208 -9.75 -9.16 7.86
N MET A 209 -8.65 -9.01 7.13
CA MET A 209 -7.38 -9.68 7.44
C MET A 209 -6.83 -9.24 8.80
N ALA A 210 -6.80 -7.94 9.06
CA ALA A 210 -6.34 -7.42 10.36
C ALA A 210 -7.24 -7.87 11.51
N SER A 211 -8.57 -7.92 11.31
CA SER A 211 -9.54 -8.42 12.29
C SER A 211 -9.37 -9.92 12.58
N ALA A 212 -8.86 -10.69 11.61
CA ALA A 212 -8.49 -12.10 11.78
C ALA A 212 -7.08 -12.30 12.35
N GLY A 213 -6.41 -11.23 12.81
CA GLY A 213 -5.06 -11.28 13.37
C GLY A 213 -3.93 -11.41 12.34
N PHE A 214 -4.24 -11.32 11.05
CA PHE A 214 -3.21 -11.37 10.00
C PHE A 214 -2.54 -10.00 9.85
N SER A 215 -1.21 -10.00 9.85
CA SER A 215 -0.41 -8.84 9.44
C SER A 215 0.63 -9.26 8.40
N PRO A 216 0.78 -8.49 7.28
CA PRO A 216 1.79 -8.80 6.27
C PRO A 216 3.21 -8.87 6.86
N GLU A 217 3.50 -8.02 7.83
CA GLU A 217 4.81 -8.01 8.51
C GLU A 217 5.04 -9.25 9.37
N GLY A 218 4.02 -9.65 10.13
CA GLY A 218 4.05 -10.89 10.92
C GLY A 218 4.29 -12.11 10.03
N TRP A 219 3.62 -12.17 8.89
CA TRP A 219 3.81 -13.23 7.91
C TRP A 219 5.23 -13.21 7.29
N LEU A 220 5.74 -12.03 6.89
CA LEU A 220 7.10 -11.90 6.34
C LEU A 220 8.16 -12.24 7.38
N SER A 221 7.99 -11.78 8.64
CA SER A 221 8.93 -12.07 9.71
C SER A 221 8.95 -13.55 10.07
N SER A 222 7.78 -14.21 10.13
CA SER A 222 7.70 -15.65 10.37
C SER A 222 8.34 -16.47 9.24
N ARG A 223 8.12 -16.08 7.97
CA ARG A 223 8.80 -16.72 6.83
C ARG A 223 10.32 -16.55 6.88
N ARG A 224 10.81 -15.35 7.22
CA ARG A 224 12.25 -15.10 7.38
C ARG A 224 12.83 -15.93 8.54
N ALA A 225 12.13 -15.97 9.68
CA ALA A 225 12.54 -16.78 10.82
C ALA A 225 12.59 -18.28 10.48
N GLN A 226 11.56 -18.81 9.80
CA GLN A 226 11.55 -20.19 9.33
C GLN A 226 12.67 -20.49 8.34
N SER A 227 12.93 -19.60 7.38
CA SER A 227 14.04 -19.77 6.44
C SER A 227 15.40 -19.75 7.13
N SER A 228 15.58 -18.85 8.11
CA SER A 228 16.81 -18.79 8.92
C SER A 228 16.98 -20.05 9.77
N ALA A 229 15.92 -20.51 10.44
CA ALA A 229 15.92 -21.74 11.24
C ALA A 229 16.29 -22.96 10.39
N ARG A 230 15.69 -23.12 9.19
CA ARG A 230 16.03 -24.21 8.26
C ARG A 230 17.50 -24.17 7.82
N LYS A 231 18.04 -22.97 7.54
CA LYS A 231 19.48 -22.83 7.18
C LYS A 231 20.39 -23.22 8.33
N THR A 232 20.04 -22.84 9.56
CA THR A 232 20.81 -23.18 10.75
C THR A 232 20.75 -24.70 11.02
N GLN A 233 19.57 -25.28 10.94
CA GLN A 233 19.38 -26.73 11.10
C GLN A 233 20.19 -27.53 10.07
N ARG A 234 20.08 -27.18 8.79
CA ARG A 234 20.88 -27.85 7.74
C ARG A 234 22.39 -27.71 7.94
N LYS A 235 22.81 -26.52 8.43
CA LYS A 235 24.24 -26.34 8.77
C LYS A 235 24.67 -27.26 9.93
N GLN A 236 23.79 -27.45 10.91
CA GLN A 236 24.04 -28.34 12.04
C GLN A 236 24.09 -29.80 11.60
N GLU A 237 23.14 -30.26 10.80
CA GLU A 237 23.11 -31.62 10.23
C GLU A 237 24.41 -31.93 9.46
N VAL A 238 24.83 -31.01 8.57
CA VAL A 238 26.11 -31.19 7.84
C VAL A 238 27.32 -31.21 8.79
N LEU A 239 27.29 -30.38 9.85
CA LEU A 239 28.35 -30.37 10.84
C LEU A 239 28.42 -31.72 11.57
N ASP A 240 27.30 -32.26 12.02
CA ASP A 240 27.22 -33.51 12.74
C ASP A 240 27.65 -34.69 11.85
N GLU A 241 27.25 -34.75 10.58
CA GLU A 241 27.71 -35.73 9.59
C GLU A 241 29.22 -35.67 9.39
N LEU A 242 29.77 -34.46 9.28
CA LEU A 242 31.24 -34.31 9.09
C LEU A 242 32.04 -34.68 10.34
N LEU A 243 31.50 -34.38 11.53
CA LEU A 243 32.14 -34.79 12.80
C LEU A 243 32.10 -36.31 12.95
N GLU A 244 31.01 -36.96 12.58
CA GLU A 244 30.94 -38.43 12.59
C GLU A 244 31.89 -39.04 11.58
N LYS A 245 32.04 -38.47 10.37
CA LYS A 245 33.00 -38.89 9.37
C LYS A 245 34.45 -38.79 9.89
N VAL A 246 34.77 -37.69 10.56
CA VAL A 246 36.07 -37.47 11.19
C VAL A 246 36.31 -38.50 12.29
N HIS A 247 35.29 -38.78 13.13
CA HIS A 247 35.41 -39.76 14.21
C HIS A 247 35.68 -41.18 13.71
N ARG A 248 35.03 -41.58 12.60
CA ARG A 248 35.16 -42.95 12.05
C ARG A 248 36.37 -43.15 11.16
N GLN A 249 36.75 -42.13 10.38
CA GLN A 249 37.73 -42.27 9.29
C GLN A 249 38.93 -41.32 9.39
N GLY A 250 38.93 -40.46 10.41
CA GLY A 250 39.96 -39.45 10.62
C GLY A 250 39.86 -38.21 9.72
N MET A 251 40.63 -37.20 10.07
CA MET A 251 40.64 -35.90 9.33
C MET A 251 41.12 -36.02 7.87
N ALA A 252 41.88 -37.06 7.53
CA ALA A 252 42.37 -37.29 6.17
C ALA A 252 41.26 -37.67 5.18
N ALA A 253 40.14 -38.21 5.67
CA ALA A 253 38.98 -38.58 4.85
C ALA A 253 38.12 -37.41 4.38
N LEU A 254 38.37 -36.23 4.92
CA LEU A 254 37.62 -35.01 4.51
C LEU A 254 38.12 -34.47 3.18
N THR A 255 37.16 -34.11 2.31
CA THR A 255 37.47 -33.34 1.10
C THR A 255 37.93 -31.91 1.46
N PRO A 256 38.63 -31.22 0.55
CA PRO A 256 39.04 -29.84 0.78
C PRO A 256 37.88 -28.86 1.07
N ALA A 257 36.70 -29.16 0.52
CA ALA A 257 35.49 -28.36 0.75
C ALA A 257 34.92 -28.58 2.17
N GLU A 258 34.86 -29.85 2.62
CA GLU A 258 34.37 -30.22 3.96
C GLU A 258 35.31 -29.67 5.05
N ARG A 259 36.64 -29.74 4.84
CA ARG A 259 37.64 -29.16 5.75
C ARG A 259 37.47 -27.65 5.90
N ARG A 260 37.30 -26.90 4.78
CA ARG A 260 37.02 -25.47 4.81
C ARG A 260 35.71 -25.14 5.50
N PHE A 261 34.69 -25.98 5.41
CA PHE A 261 33.45 -25.81 6.13
C PHE A 261 33.64 -25.90 7.65
N LEU A 262 34.30 -26.96 8.15
CA LEU A 262 34.62 -27.14 9.57
C LEU A 262 35.45 -25.97 10.13
N GLU A 263 36.49 -25.54 9.41
CA GLU A 263 37.33 -24.39 9.80
C GLU A 263 36.49 -23.08 9.94
N ARG A 264 35.55 -22.82 9.00
CA ARG A 264 34.69 -21.66 9.08
C ARG A 264 33.72 -21.70 10.27
N VAL A 265 33.17 -22.87 10.56
CA VAL A 265 32.32 -23.09 11.73
C VAL A 265 33.08 -22.87 13.03
N SER A 266 34.28 -23.46 13.15
CA SER A 266 35.15 -23.30 14.32
C SER A 266 35.57 -21.85 14.56
N LYS A 267 35.91 -21.09 13.52
CA LYS A 267 36.25 -19.67 13.62
C LYS A 267 35.04 -18.80 13.98
N GLY A 268 33.85 -19.18 13.54
CA GLY A 268 32.60 -18.47 13.86
C GLY A 268 32.09 -18.70 15.29
N SER A 269 32.47 -19.83 15.93
CA SER A 269 32.14 -20.14 17.34
C SER A 269 33.03 -19.42 18.38
N ARG A 270 34.09 -18.75 17.94
CA ARG A 270 35.02 -18.04 18.84
C ARG A 270 34.78 -16.55 18.97
N LYS A 271 33.71 -16.04 18.33
CA LYS A 271 33.22 -14.64 18.47
C LYS A 271 31.88 -14.59 19.18
#